data_06d7e8254154cd201de7373df6c8baa9
#
_entry.id   06d7e8254154cd201de7373df6c8baa9
#
_cell.length_a   1.000
_cell.length_b   1.000
_cell.length_c   1.000
_cell.angle_alpha   90.00
_cell.angle_beta   90.00
_cell.angle_gamma   90.00
#
_symmetry.space_group_name_H-M   'P 1'
#
loop_
_entity.id
_entity.type
_entity.pdbx_description
1 polymer ?
#
loop_
_entity_poly.entity_id
_entity_poly.type
_entity_poly.pdbx_seq_one_letter_code
_entity_poly.pdbx_strand_id
1 'polypeptide(L)'
;MKRAKLFVFAFMMIIVTISCGNKDTKNIISIKKASSEKLISAFEKFENNFMLQSDLFDHGSAKAEFFLTDYDLEGPEAQAILQSTTIADTIIKNKIGITGLWVNDKKAQAFKYSYAFNNILTNEPKTDLINIVIGQKNIEAASLSIFTKTFSIPAQDLGKALALIDSKEFPANLNIDLTYNTLKALSSIRPNKASQKRYDKAQDILYKNAVITRNGDTYSIVFNNDDVIKFIPALIDAVKNDNRLTFLWKFYEKLLEKEFKEIEEKFNTEIKDKIKDCTFTETLSITNSLVAQDQYTVTVSGKEIVTFDCGIKNYENPIDELTYSFTITDPETPDANIVSCMFTSEGSVTDTVADVNCSLAIFFTDNPNTPLLPVFDMHGAFYADTAKQDDNFQIGMDMSITPSRNSKTNGAIEVSMQALGSVVKAPDMITYNIDTISMAMDEAEKGKHTLKLGTEASVIFSKKILEDIVMPKETVNVLETKVTEWQTIKEEVMANLKALSTMLNL
;
A
#
# COMPACT_ATOMS: atom_id res chain seq x y z
N MET A 1 -20.06 11.66 -2.93
CA MET A 1 -19.61 11.83 -1.55
C MET A 1 -20.42 11.05 -0.49
N LYS A 2 -21.77 11.06 -0.47
CA LYS A 2 -22.55 10.28 0.51
C LYS A 2 -22.34 8.76 0.42
N ARG A 3 -22.09 8.23 -0.77
CA ARG A 3 -21.90 6.80 -1.06
C ARG A 3 -20.49 6.29 -0.74
N ALA A 4 -19.46 7.14 -0.86
CA ALA A 4 -18.09 6.80 -0.46
C ALA A 4 -17.93 6.53 1.05
N LYS A 5 -18.78 7.14 1.88
CA LYS A 5 -18.78 6.94 3.34
C LYS A 5 -19.26 5.53 3.73
N LEU A 6 -20.17 4.94 2.95
CA LEU A 6 -20.62 3.55 3.14
C LEU A 6 -19.52 2.56 2.74
N PHE A 7 -18.69 2.93 1.75
CA PHE A 7 -17.58 2.13 1.24
C PHE A 7 -16.48 1.90 2.30
N VAL A 8 -16.08 2.96 3.03
CA VAL A 8 -15.10 2.86 4.13
C VAL A 8 -15.62 1.95 5.23
N PHE A 9 -16.93 1.99 5.52
CA PHE A 9 -17.55 1.16 6.55
C PHE A 9 -17.61 -0.31 6.16
N ALA A 10 -17.90 -0.61 4.90
CA ALA A 10 -17.93 -1.97 4.37
C ALA A 10 -16.51 -2.57 4.26
N PHE A 11 -15.52 -1.77 3.84
CA PHE A 11 -14.11 -2.19 3.78
C PHE A 11 -13.55 -2.54 5.16
N MET A 12 -13.99 -1.87 6.23
CA MET A 12 -13.60 -2.22 7.60
C MET A 12 -14.15 -3.58 8.06
N MET A 13 -15.24 -4.08 7.49
CA MET A 13 -15.79 -5.40 7.84
C MET A 13 -14.97 -6.58 7.31
N ILE A 14 -14.12 -6.36 6.32
CA ILE A 14 -13.35 -7.40 5.62
C ILE A 14 -12.17 -7.96 6.46
N ILE A 15 -11.69 -7.21 7.46
CA ILE A 15 -10.41 -7.50 8.13
C ILE A 15 -10.55 -8.50 9.30
N VAL A 16 -11.76 -8.90 9.70
CA VAL A 16 -11.95 -9.61 10.98
C VAL A 16 -12.37 -11.05 10.83
N THR A 17 -11.43 -11.93 11.04
CA THR A 17 -11.71 -13.34 11.28
C THR A 17 -10.86 -13.84 12.43
N ILE A 18 -11.38 -14.03 13.64
CA ILE A 18 -10.94 -15.01 14.67
C ILE A 18 -11.65 -14.74 16.01
N SER A 19 -12.34 -15.70 16.64
CA SER A 19 -12.49 -16.10 18.03
C SER A 19 -13.86 -16.57 18.58
N CYS A 20 -13.95 -17.05 19.73
CA CYS A 20 -14.68 -18.05 20.50
C CYS A 20 -16.19 -17.86 20.80
N GLY A 21 -16.96 -18.92 20.64
CA GLY A 21 -18.39 -19.06 21.02
C GLY A 21 -18.78 -20.52 21.31
N ASN A 22 -20.03 -20.92 21.11
CA ASN A 22 -20.60 -22.26 21.21
C ASN A 22 -19.70 -23.32 20.50
N LYS A 23 -19.88 -24.62 20.72
CA LYS A 23 -19.02 -25.67 20.18
C LYS A 23 -18.84 -25.57 18.66
N ASP A 24 -19.91 -25.30 17.92
CA ASP A 24 -19.86 -25.12 16.46
C ASP A 24 -19.16 -23.79 16.10
N THR A 25 -19.45 -22.72 16.81
CA THR A 25 -18.74 -21.46 16.69
C THR A 25 -17.23 -21.61 16.93
N LYS A 26 -16.83 -22.33 17.99
CA LYS A 26 -15.41 -22.59 18.26
C LYS A 26 -14.73 -23.37 17.13
N ASN A 27 -15.44 -24.32 16.53
CA ASN A 27 -14.94 -25.09 15.40
C ASN A 27 -14.75 -24.20 14.15
N ILE A 28 -15.76 -23.43 13.77
CA ILE A 28 -15.70 -22.49 12.64
C ILE A 28 -14.55 -21.51 12.80
N ILE A 29 -14.42 -20.92 13.97
CA ILE A 29 -13.38 -19.95 14.29
C ILE A 29 -11.99 -20.60 14.26
N SER A 30 -11.86 -21.83 14.76
CA SER A 30 -10.60 -22.57 14.67
C SER A 30 -10.21 -22.85 13.22
N ILE A 31 -11.17 -23.18 12.35
CA ILE A 31 -10.96 -23.40 10.91
C ILE A 31 -10.54 -22.08 10.24
N LYS A 32 -11.25 -21.00 10.49
CA LYS A 32 -10.92 -19.66 9.93
C LYS A 32 -9.53 -19.21 10.36
N LYS A 33 -9.17 -19.42 11.63
CA LYS A 33 -7.84 -19.12 12.14
C LYS A 33 -6.77 -19.94 11.45
N ALA A 34 -6.96 -21.25 11.33
CA ALA A 34 -6.02 -22.13 10.64
C ALA A 34 -5.83 -21.71 9.17
N SER A 35 -6.93 -21.32 8.50
CA SER A 35 -6.92 -20.84 7.12
C SER A 35 -6.17 -19.52 6.99
N SER A 36 -6.42 -18.56 7.87
CA SER A 36 -5.72 -17.27 7.90
C SER A 36 -4.22 -17.44 8.16
N GLU A 37 -3.83 -18.31 9.11
CA GLU A 37 -2.42 -18.59 9.41
C GLU A 37 -1.70 -19.22 8.20
N LYS A 38 -2.35 -20.15 7.49
CA LYS A 38 -1.78 -20.73 6.27
C LYS A 38 -1.62 -19.69 5.17
N LEU A 39 -2.63 -18.84 4.95
CA LEU A 39 -2.58 -17.76 3.96
C LEU A 39 -1.43 -16.77 4.26
N ILE A 40 -1.36 -16.29 5.50
CA ILE A 40 -0.28 -15.40 5.94
C ILE A 40 1.09 -16.06 5.75
N SER A 41 1.23 -17.33 6.16
CA SER A 41 2.50 -18.05 6.01
C SER A 41 2.95 -18.21 4.57
N ALA A 42 2.01 -18.34 3.63
CA ALA A 42 2.34 -18.41 2.21
C ALA A 42 2.79 -17.06 1.65
N PHE A 43 2.17 -15.96 2.06
CA PHE A 43 2.65 -14.62 1.71
C PHE A 43 4.01 -14.32 2.33
N GLU A 44 4.24 -14.66 3.61
CA GLU A 44 5.54 -14.54 4.25
C GLU A 44 6.62 -15.34 3.51
N LYS A 45 6.28 -16.54 3.01
CA LYS A 45 7.19 -17.36 2.19
C LYS A 45 7.55 -16.67 0.88
N PHE A 46 6.56 -16.10 0.18
CA PHE A 46 6.79 -15.32 -1.05
C PHE A 46 7.71 -14.13 -0.79
N GLU A 47 7.37 -13.30 0.21
CA GLU A 47 8.16 -12.14 0.59
C GLU A 47 9.61 -12.50 0.96
N ASN A 48 9.81 -13.57 1.72
CA ASN A 48 11.14 -14.03 2.12
C ASN A 48 11.94 -14.59 0.94
N ASN A 49 11.29 -15.26 0.01
CA ASN A 49 11.97 -15.88 -1.13
C ASN A 49 12.39 -14.86 -2.20
N PHE A 50 11.62 -13.78 -2.37
CA PHE A 50 11.81 -12.84 -3.46
C PHE A 50 12.13 -11.40 -3.04
N MET A 51 11.87 -11.02 -1.77
CA MET A 51 12.07 -9.66 -1.28
C MET A 51 12.87 -9.58 0.02
N LEU A 52 13.13 -10.69 0.73
CA LEU A 52 13.72 -10.75 2.07
C LEU A 52 13.02 -9.82 3.09
N GLN A 53 11.71 -9.60 2.93
CA GLN A 53 11.01 -8.49 3.58
C GLN A 53 10.98 -8.62 5.11
N SER A 54 10.75 -9.82 5.64
CA SER A 54 10.75 -10.02 7.10
C SER A 54 12.14 -9.77 7.73
N ASP A 55 13.21 -10.14 7.02
CA ASP A 55 14.58 -9.89 7.46
C ASP A 55 14.91 -8.39 7.36
N LEU A 56 14.52 -7.72 6.26
CA LEU A 56 14.69 -6.28 6.08
C LEU A 56 14.02 -5.49 7.19
N PHE A 57 12.79 -5.82 7.55
CA PHE A 57 12.07 -5.14 8.62
C PHE A 57 12.53 -5.51 10.03
N ASP A 58 13.32 -6.57 10.19
CA ASP A 58 13.99 -6.83 11.46
C ASP A 58 15.37 -6.15 11.52
N HIS A 59 16.24 -6.36 10.54
CA HIS A 59 17.54 -5.70 10.40
C HIS A 59 18.10 -5.96 9.00
N GLY A 60 18.27 -4.91 8.19
CA GLY A 60 18.79 -5.06 6.83
C GLY A 60 18.79 -3.76 6.05
N SER A 61 19.00 -3.88 4.74
CA SER A 61 18.96 -2.74 3.84
C SER A 61 18.45 -3.12 2.45
N ALA A 62 17.87 -2.15 1.75
CA ALA A 62 17.61 -2.21 0.33
C ALA A 62 18.29 -1.05 -0.37
N LYS A 63 18.89 -1.32 -1.54
CA LYS A 63 19.57 -0.32 -2.37
C LYS A 63 19.01 -0.41 -3.79
N ALA A 64 18.64 0.71 -4.36
CA ALA A 64 18.27 0.83 -5.75
C ALA A 64 19.23 1.77 -6.45
N GLU A 65 19.76 1.37 -7.59
CA GLU A 65 20.59 2.20 -8.46
C GLU A 65 19.96 2.22 -9.85
N PHE A 66 19.91 3.37 -10.46
CA PHE A 66 19.31 3.57 -11.76
C PHE A 66 20.18 4.49 -12.62
N PHE A 67 20.56 4.02 -13.80
CA PHE A 67 21.25 4.79 -14.82
C PHE A 67 20.49 4.63 -16.13
N LEU A 68 20.19 5.74 -16.77
CA LEU A 68 19.61 5.77 -18.10
C LEU A 68 20.73 5.58 -19.14
N THR A 69 20.58 4.57 -20.01
CA THR A 69 21.56 4.26 -21.07
C THR A 69 21.08 4.69 -22.45
N ASP A 70 19.77 4.64 -22.66
CA ASP A 70 19.11 4.97 -23.91
C ASP A 70 17.63 5.28 -23.68
N TYR A 71 16.98 5.95 -24.62
CA TYR A 71 15.54 6.15 -24.60
C TYR A 71 14.98 6.21 -26.01
N ASP A 72 13.76 5.73 -26.16
CA ASP A 72 12.96 5.82 -27.37
C ASP A 72 11.56 6.34 -27.00
N LEU A 73 11.11 7.37 -27.72
CA LEU A 73 9.86 8.06 -27.44
C LEU A 73 9.04 8.16 -28.73
N GLU A 74 7.87 7.55 -28.76
CA GLU A 74 6.94 7.55 -29.87
C GLU A 74 5.60 8.17 -29.46
N GLY A 75 4.93 8.81 -30.41
CA GLY A 75 3.59 9.34 -30.23
C GLY A 75 3.43 10.80 -30.70
N PRO A 76 2.19 11.31 -30.75
CA PRO A 76 1.88 12.64 -31.33
C PRO A 76 2.58 13.82 -30.62
N GLU A 77 2.83 13.72 -29.33
CA GLU A 77 3.51 14.77 -28.53
C GLU A 77 5.02 14.50 -28.38
N ALA A 78 5.53 13.41 -28.95
CA ALA A 78 6.95 13.06 -28.86
C ALA A 78 7.87 14.22 -29.27
N GLN A 79 7.55 14.97 -30.32
CA GLN A 79 8.32 16.13 -30.74
C GLN A 79 8.31 17.30 -29.75
N ALA A 80 7.22 17.51 -29.02
CA ALA A 80 7.15 18.54 -28.00
C ALA A 80 7.96 18.15 -26.76
N ILE A 81 7.95 16.88 -26.40
CA ILE A 81 8.78 16.33 -25.31
C ILE A 81 10.24 16.29 -25.72
N LEU A 82 10.55 16.03 -26.99
CA LEU A 82 11.91 16.02 -27.55
C LEU A 82 12.63 17.39 -27.39
N GLN A 83 11.93 18.49 -27.24
CA GLN A 83 12.56 19.77 -26.88
C GLN A 83 13.11 19.80 -25.43
N SER A 84 12.66 18.89 -24.58
CA SER A 84 13.23 18.65 -23.24
C SER A 84 14.32 17.57 -23.21
N THR A 85 14.64 16.93 -24.32
CA THR A 85 15.60 15.81 -24.43
C THR A 85 17.05 16.22 -24.23
N THR A 86 17.37 17.51 -24.33
CA THR A 86 18.71 18.00 -23.94
C THR A 86 19.09 17.56 -22.53
N ILE A 87 18.12 17.42 -21.63
CA ILE A 87 18.36 16.92 -20.26
C ILE A 87 18.66 15.43 -20.29
N ALA A 88 17.84 14.62 -20.99
CA ALA A 88 18.03 13.17 -21.09
C ALA A 88 19.37 12.83 -21.77
N ASP A 89 19.69 13.49 -22.88
CA ASP A 89 20.99 13.34 -23.56
C ASP A 89 22.16 13.71 -22.66
N THR A 90 22.00 14.76 -21.84
CA THR A 90 23.02 15.17 -20.87
C THR A 90 23.20 14.13 -19.77
N ILE A 91 22.09 13.57 -19.25
CA ILE A 91 22.09 12.51 -18.24
C ILE A 91 22.82 11.27 -18.78
N ILE A 92 22.46 10.82 -19.98
CA ILE A 92 23.07 9.65 -20.63
C ILE A 92 24.56 9.90 -20.91
N LYS A 93 24.87 11.01 -21.56
CA LYS A 93 26.25 11.38 -21.91
C LYS A 93 27.16 11.48 -20.69
N ASN A 94 26.66 12.05 -19.62
CA ASN A 94 27.42 12.23 -18.38
C ASN A 94 27.26 11.04 -17.42
N LYS A 95 26.54 9.98 -17.81
CA LYS A 95 26.26 8.80 -16.98
C LYS A 95 25.77 9.18 -15.58
N ILE A 96 24.82 10.11 -15.52
CA ILE A 96 24.24 10.53 -14.25
C ILE A 96 23.22 9.47 -13.84
N GLY A 97 23.37 8.94 -12.64
CA GLY A 97 22.43 7.97 -12.06
C GLY A 97 21.82 8.46 -10.76
N ILE A 98 20.81 7.76 -10.31
CA ILE A 98 20.17 7.98 -9.01
C ILE A 98 20.36 6.74 -8.16
N THR A 99 20.76 6.92 -6.91
CA THR A 99 20.79 5.86 -5.89
C THR A 99 19.80 6.18 -4.81
N GLY A 100 18.96 5.17 -4.47
CA GLY A 100 18.16 5.13 -3.26
C GLY A 100 18.71 4.08 -2.31
N LEU A 101 18.86 4.40 -1.05
CA LEU A 101 19.27 3.48 0.00
C LEU A 101 18.27 3.54 1.14
N TRP A 102 17.80 2.39 1.57
CA TRP A 102 16.97 2.19 2.73
C TRP A 102 17.67 1.27 3.72
N VAL A 103 17.69 1.64 5.00
CA VAL A 103 18.34 0.89 6.06
C VAL A 103 17.43 0.77 7.27
N ASN A 104 17.26 -0.43 7.76
CA ASN A 104 16.70 -0.69 9.09
C ASN A 104 17.82 -1.07 10.04
N ASP A 105 18.20 -0.16 10.91
CA ASP A 105 19.22 -0.35 11.92
C ASP A 105 18.55 -0.69 13.27
N LYS A 106 18.39 -1.97 13.55
CA LYS A 106 17.81 -2.44 14.81
C LYS A 106 18.61 -2.02 16.04
N LYS A 107 19.94 -1.90 15.93
CA LYS A 107 20.82 -1.50 17.06
C LYS A 107 20.63 -0.03 17.39
N ALA A 108 20.58 0.82 16.38
CA ALA A 108 20.31 2.24 16.53
C ALA A 108 18.82 2.53 16.75
N GLN A 109 17.93 1.57 16.55
CA GLN A 109 16.48 1.75 16.51
C GLN A 109 16.09 2.88 15.57
N ALA A 110 16.57 2.81 14.34
CA ALA A 110 16.37 3.84 13.34
C ALA A 110 16.12 3.24 11.95
N PHE A 111 15.16 3.81 11.23
CA PHE A 111 15.06 3.70 9.78
C PHE A 111 15.79 4.87 9.16
N LYS A 112 16.66 4.56 8.18
CA LYS A 112 17.46 5.57 7.50
C LYS A 112 17.19 5.47 6.00
N TYR A 113 17.08 6.61 5.33
CA TYR A 113 16.82 6.72 3.90
C TYR A 113 17.85 7.69 3.31
N SER A 114 18.39 7.36 2.15
CA SER A 114 19.26 8.24 1.40
C SER A 114 18.90 8.24 -0.07
N TYR A 115 18.90 9.41 -0.68
CA TYR A 115 18.85 9.58 -2.12
C TYR A 115 20.03 10.41 -2.56
N ALA A 116 20.70 9.97 -3.61
CA ALA A 116 21.88 10.62 -4.13
C ALA A 116 21.92 10.55 -5.66
N PHE A 117 22.58 11.54 -6.29
CA PHE A 117 23.05 11.42 -7.66
C PHE A 117 24.40 10.72 -7.69
N ASN A 118 24.55 9.82 -8.64
CA ASN A 118 25.84 9.22 -8.99
C ASN A 118 26.31 9.86 -10.30
N ASN A 119 27.52 10.38 -10.30
CA ASN A 119 28.19 10.82 -11.53
C ASN A 119 29.43 9.96 -11.73
N ILE A 120 29.37 9.00 -12.67
CA ILE A 120 30.44 8.03 -12.91
C ILE A 120 31.65 8.68 -13.62
N LEU A 121 31.44 9.76 -14.39
CA LEU A 121 32.52 10.38 -15.19
C LEU A 121 33.55 11.11 -14.36
N THR A 122 33.19 11.60 -13.21
CA THR A 122 34.08 12.44 -12.39
C THR A 122 34.81 11.66 -11.31
N ASN A 123 34.52 10.37 -11.09
CA ASN A 123 34.92 9.63 -9.88
C ASN A 123 34.64 10.38 -8.57
N GLU A 124 33.78 11.39 -8.64
CA GLU A 124 33.35 12.16 -7.49
C GLU A 124 32.50 11.29 -6.56
N PRO A 125 32.55 11.50 -5.26
CA PRO A 125 31.62 10.82 -4.34
C PRO A 125 30.18 11.14 -4.71
N LYS A 126 29.27 10.23 -4.38
CA LYS A 126 27.82 10.44 -4.54
C LYS A 126 27.42 11.82 -4.02
N THR A 127 26.62 12.53 -4.82
CA THR A 127 26.06 13.82 -4.42
C THR A 127 24.76 13.57 -3.66
N ASP A 128 24.80 13.60 -2.34
CA ASP A 128 23.64 13.39 -1.50
C ASP A 128 22.58 14.45 -1.74
N LEU A 129 21.40 14.03 -2.16
CA LEU A 129 20.25 14.91 -2.29
C LEU A 129 19.55 15.09 -0.94
N ILE A 130 19.25 13.96 -0.28
CA ILE A 130 18.62 13.97 1.03
C ILE A 130 18.92 12.67 1.78
N ASN A 131 19.23 12.83 3.05
CA ASN A 131 19.32 11.76 4.04
C ASN A 131 18.27 11.99 5.11
N ILE A 132 17.50 10.96 5.46
CA ILE A 132 16.45 11.01 6.47
C ILE A 132 16.71 9.89 7.47
N VAL A 133 16.65 10.21 8.75
CA VAL A 133 16.73 9.24 9.85
C VAL A 133 15.50 9.37 10.73
N ILE A 134 14.74 8.28 10.88
CA ILE A 134 13.58 8.21 11.77
C ILE A 134 13.95 7.31 12.93
N GLY A 135 14.28 7.93 14.04
CA GLY A 135 14.65 7.27 15.29
C GLY A 135 13.46 7.12 16.26
N GLN A 136 13.78 6.78 17.51
CA GLN A 136 12.77 6.69 18.56
C GLN A 136 12.30 8.06 19.10
N LYS A 137 13.14 9.06 19.00
CA LYS A 137 12.86 10.38 19.59
C LYS A 137 12.72 11.48 18.56
N ASN A 138 13.53 11.42 17.51
CA ASN A 138 13.65 12.47 16.51
C ASN A 138 13.48 11.91 15.09
N ILE A 139 13.00 12.77 14.24
CA ILE A 139 13.11 12.66 12.78
C ILE A 139 14.18 13.67 12.37
N GLU A 140 15.17 13.22 11.64
CA GLU A 140 16.30 14.02 11.20
C GLU A 140 16.38 14.00 9.68
N ALA A 141 16.68 15.14 9.08
CA ALA A 141 16.92 15.28 7.65
C ALA A 141 18.16 16.09 7.39
N ALA A 142 18.96 15.67 6.41
CA ALA A 142 20.17 16.34 6.03
C ALA A 142 20.45 16.16 4.53
N SER A 143 21.34 16.97 3.98
CA SER A 143 21.96 16.77 2.68
C SER A 143 23.39 17.26 2.76
N LEU A 144 24.34 16.36 2.58
CA LEU A 144 25.77 16.75 2.62
C LEU A 144 26.15 17.70 1.48
N SER A 145 25.34 17.74 0.41
CA SER A 145 25.61 18.58 -0.77
C SER A 145 24.83 19.90 -0.80
N ILE A 146 23.70 19.98 -0.06
CA ILE A 146 22.80 21.13 -0.12
C ILE A 146 22.89 21.97 1.15
N PHE A 147 23.00 21.34 2.31
CA PHE A 147 23.12 22.04 3.60
C PHE A 147 24.02 21.27 4.58
N THR A 148 24.86 21.99 5.29
CA THR A 148 25.93 21.44 6.15
C THR A 148 25.40 20.99 7.52
N LYS A 149 24.10 21.07 7.77
CA LYS A 149 23.46 20.83 9.07
C LYS A 149 22.43 19.72 9.00
N THR A 150 22.23 19.04 10.11
CA THR A 150 21.10 18.12 10.31
C THR A 150 19.90 18.87 10.89
N PHE A 151 18.78 18.86 10.18
CA PHE A 151 17.52 19.38 10.69
C PHE A 151 16.83 18.29 11.50
N SER A 152 16.47 18.61 12.74
CA SER A 152 15.88 17.67 13.67
C SER A 152 14.52 18.15 14.15
N ILE A 153 13.56 17.23 14.21
CA ILE A 153 12.21 17.46 14.73
C ILE A 153 11.95 16.35 15.75
N PRO A 154 11.45 16.66 16.97
CA PRO A 154 10.96 15.62 17.85
C PRO A 154 9.84 14.81 17.14
N ALA A 155 9.92 13.50 17.18
CA ALA A 155 9.00 12.62 16.42
C ALA A 155 7.52 12.87 16.75
N GLN A 156 7.23 13.23 18.00
CA GLN A 156 5.88 13.61 18.49
C GLN A 156 5.38 14.97 17.97
N ASP A 157 6.27 15.82 17.46
CA ASP A 157 5.97 17.19 17.02
C ASP A 157 5.94 17.32 15.48
N LEU A 158 5.95 16.19 14.75
CA LEU A 158 5.90 16.19 13.30
C LEU A 158 4.70 16.98 12.75
N GLY A 159 3.53 16.88 13.39
CA GLY A 159 2.34 17.65 13.00
C GLY A 159 2.55 19.16 13.07
N LYS A 160 3.28 19.66 14.10
CA LYS A 160 3.63 21.08 14.20
C LYS A 160 4.57 21.51 13.07
N ALA A 161 5.52 20.67 12.70
CA ALA A 161 6.44 20.96 11.61
C ALA A 161 5.71 20.97 10.24
N LEU A 162 4.78 20.04 10.01
CA LEU A 162 3.94 20.04 8.82
C LEU A 162 3.06 21.30 8.74
N ALA A 163 2.53 21.78 9.87
CA ALA A 163 1.76 23.02 9.93
C ALA A 163 2.57 24.28 9.60
N LEU A 164 3.90 24.25 9.78
CA LEU A 164 4.79 25.32 9.32
C LEU A 164 4.91 25.37 7.78
N ILE A 165 4.75 24.21 7.12
CA ILE A 165 4.80 24.10 5.66
C ILE A 165 3.46 24.53 5.08
N ASP A 166 2.36 23.98 5.56
CA ASP A 166 1.01 24.33 5.15
C ASP A 166 0.02 24.20 6.31
N SER A 167 -0.31 25.33 6.93
CA SER A 167 -1.25 25.38 8.07
C SER A 167 -2.73 25.19 7.67
N LYS A 168 -3.05 25.20 6.37
CA LYS A 168 -4.43 24.95 5.90
C LYS A 168 -4.68 23.44 5.76
N GLU A 169 -3.69 22.73 5.24
CA GLU A 169 -3.77 21.28 5.05
C GLU A 169 -3.43 20.52 6.35
N PHE A 170 -2.48 21.04 7.14
CA PHE A 170 -2.00 20.38 8.36
C PHE A 170 -2.30 21.24 9.59
N PRO A 171 -3.36 20.93 10.37
CA PRO A 171 -3.64 21.65 11.61
C PRO A 171 -2.52 21.46 12.63
N ALA A 172 -2.14 22.55 13.33
CA ALA A 172 -1.03 22.55 14.29
C ALA A 172 -1.21 21.58 15.48
N ASN A 173 -2.44 21.14 15.75
CA ASN A 173 -2.77 20.13 16.76
C ASN A 173 -2.75 18.69 16.22
N LEU A 174 -2.28 18.48 15.01
CA LEU A 174 -2.10 17.15 14.44
C LEU A 174 -1.01 16.40 15.23
N ASN A 175 -1.44 15.49 16.08
CA ASN A 175 -0.53 14.69 16.89
C ASN A 175 -0.07 13.46 16.09
N ILE A 176 1.03 13.61 15.37
CA ILE A 176 1.66 12.52 14.61
C ILE A 176 2.91 12.10 15.38
N ASP A 177 2.95 10.85 15.79
CA ASP A 177 4.11 10.21 16.43
C ASP A 177 4.74 9.22 15.45
N LEU A 178 5.61 9.70 14.58
CA LEU A 178 6.32 8.89 13.59
C LEU A 178 7.69 8.47 14.14
N THR A 179 7.71 7.36 14.87
CA THR A 179 8.93 6.79 15.45
C THR A 179 9.36 5.52 14.72
N TYR A 180 10.56 5.06 15.03
CA TYR A 180 11.04 3.73 14.60
C TYR A 180 10.03 2.62 14.92
N ASN A 181 9.50 2.58 16.15
CA ASN A 181 8.51 1.57 16.55
C ASN A 181 7.20 1.68 15.76
N THR A 182 6.77 2.90 15.46
CA THR A 182 5.58 3.14 14.64
C THR A 182 5.77 2.58 13.22
N LEU A 183 6.88 2.89 12.57
CA LEU A 183 7.20 2.36 11.24
C LEU A 183 7.35 0.84 11.26
N LYS A 184 8.03 0.29 12.28
CA LYS A 184 8.15 -1.15 12.44
C LYS A 184 6.79 -1.83 12.63
N ALA A 185 5.86 -1.20 13.32
CA ALA A 185 4.50 -1.72 13.47
C ALA A 185 3.72 -1.67 12.15
N LEU A 186 3.81 -0.57 11.39
CA LEU A 186 3.19 -0.43 10.06
C LEU A 186 3.66 -1.50 9.07
N SER A 187 4.92 -1.89 9.14
CA SER A 187 5.51 -2.90 8.25
C SER A 187 5.17 -4.35 8.65
N SER A 188 4.51 -4.57 9.78
CA SER A 188 4.17 -5.91 10.25
C SER A 188 2.91 -6.45 9.56
N ILE A 189 2.98 -7.63 8.98
CA ILE A 189 1.79 -8.32 8.43
C ILE A 189 0.85 -8.74 9.57
N ARG A 190 1.41 -9.11 10.73
CA ARG A 190 0.64 -9.64 11.85
C ARG A 190 0.36 -8.58 12.92
N PRO A 191 -0.87 -8.51 13.44
CA PRO A 191 -1.14 -7.69 14.62
C PRO A 191 -0.40 -8.26 15.83
N ASN A 192 -0.03 -7.40 16.78
CA ASN A 192 0.51 -7.87 18.04
C ASN A 192 -0.57 -8.56 18.91
N LYS A 193 -0.17 -9.23 19.99
CA LYS A 193 -1.09 -9.97 20.87
C LYS A 193 -2.20 -9.10 21.46
N ALA A 194 -1.94 -7.82 21.72
CA ALA A 194 -2.94 -6.92 22.30
C ALA A 194 -3.98 -6.52 21.25
N SER A 195 -3.55 -6.19 20.03
CA SER A 195 -4.42 -5.91 18.89
C SER A 195 -5.25 -7.14 18.53
N GLN A 196 -4.61 -8.33 18.46
CA GLN A 196 -5.31 -9.57 18.19
C GLN A 196 -6.44 -9.85 19.18
N LYS A 197 -6.22 -9.66 20.49
CA LYS A 197 -7.26 -9.82 21.50
C LYS A 197 -8.47 -8.90 21.31
N ARG A 198 -8.27 -7.69 20.73
CA ARG A 198 -9.38 -6.77 20.44
C ARG A 198 -10.23 -7.29 19.29
N TYR A 199 -9.60 -7.78 18.23
CA TYR A 199 -10.30 -8.44 17.13
C TYR A 199 -11.04 -9.68 17.61
N ASP A 200 -10.37 -10.52 18.41
CA ASP A 200 -10.98 -11.70 19.01
C ASP A 200 -12.25 -11.33 19.80
N LYS A 201 -12.20 -10.29 20.63
CA LYS A 201 -13.34 -9.81 21.41
C LYS A 201 -14.48 -9.28 20.51
N ALA A 202 -14.16 -8.55 19.46
CA ALA A 202 -15.19 -8.05 18.54
C ALA A 202 -15.93 -9.24 17.88
N GLN A 203 -15.19 -10.23 17.44
CA GLN A 203 -15.78 -11.41 16.83
C GLN A 203 -16.58 -12.27 17.83
N ASP A 204 -16.11 -12.42 19.07
CA ASP A 204 -16.91 -13.07 20.13
C ASP A 204 -18.30 -12.44 20.30
N ILE A 205 -18.37 -11.10 20.15
CA ILE A 205 -19.64 -10.38 20.19
C ILE A 205 -20.51 -10.77 19.01
N LEU A 206 -19.95 -10.79 17.77
CA LEU A 206 -20.70 -11.08 16.55
C LEU A 206 -21.30 -12.50 16.56
N TYR A 207 -20.51 -13.48 16.97
CA TYR A 207 -20.91 -14.89 16.96
C TYR A 207 -21.68 -15.34 18.21
N LYS A 208 -21.90 -14.47 19.20
CA LYS A 208 -22.44 -14.85 20.52
C LYS A 208 -23.77 -15.56 20.46
N ASN A 209 -24.71 -15.04 19.69
CA ASN A 209 -26.05 -15.60 19.51
C ASN A 209 -26.34 -15.97 18.04
N ALA A 210 -25.29 -16.21 17.26
CA ALA A 210 -25.43 -16.62 15.87
C ALA A 210 -26.08 -18.00 15.77
N VAL A 211 -26.99 -18.16 14.83
CA VAL A 211 -27.64 -19.44 14.50
C VAL A 211 -26.80 -20.11 13.40
N ILE A 212 -26.25 -21.27 13.71
CA ILE A 212 -25.37 -22.02 12.82
C ILE A 212 -26.08 -23.28 12.35
N THR A 213 -26.19 -23.44 11.04
CA THR A 213 -26.69 -24.65 10.39
C THR A 213 -25.57 -25.24 9.53
N ARG A 214 -25.37 -26.57 9.64
CA ARG A 214 -24.37 -27.27 8.85
C ARG A 214 -25.03 -28.20 7.85
N ASN A 215 -24.57 -28.15 6.59
CA ASN A 215 -25.01 -29.07 5.53
C ASN A 215 -23.74 -29.59 4.82
N GLY A 216 -23.29 -30.81 5.15
CA GLY A 216 -22.04 -31.36 4.66
C GLY A 216 -20.85 -30.52 5.12
N ASP A 217 -20.10 -29.98 4.16
CA ASP A 217 -18.94 -29.12 4.38
C ASP A 217 -19.26 -27.62 4.31
N THR A 218 -20.53 -27.27 4.26
CA THR A 218 -20.99 -25.88 4.23
C THR A 218 -21.68 -25.52 5.54
N TYR A 219 -21.32 -24.38 6.10
CA TYR A 219 -21.97 -23.75 7.24
C TYR A 219 -22.75 -22.53 6.77
N SER A 220 -24.00 -22.41 7.21
CA SER A 220 -24.79 -21.21 7.08
C SER A 220 -24.98 -20.59 8.47
N ILE A 221 -24.60 -19.34 8.61
CA ILE A 221 -24.55 -18.62 9.88
C ILE A 221 -25.43 -17.39 9.74
N VAL A 222 -26.43 -17.26 10.61
CA VAL A 222 -27.29 -16.07 10.69
C VAL A 222 -26.94 -15.32 11.96
N PHE A 223 -26.50 -14.08 11.83
CA PHE A 223 -26.10 -13.26 12.96
C PHE A 223 -27.31 -12.57 13.61
N ASN A 224 -27.23 -12.41 14.92
CA ASN A 224 -28.23 -11.66 15.67
C ASN A 224 -27.97 -10.14 15.51
N ASN A 225 -29.00 -9.36 15.19
CA ASN A 225 -28.89 -7.92 14.91
C ASN A 225 -28.39 -7.11 16.12
N ASP A 226 -28.78 -7.49 17.35
CA ASP A 226 -28.27 -6.82 18.56
C ASP A 226 -26.77 -7.07 18.77
N ASP A 227 -26.28 -8.23 18.35
CA ASP A 227 -24.85 -8.55 18.39
C ASP A 227 -24.10 -7.84 17.27
N VAL A 228 -24.67 -7.70 16.07
CA VAL A 228 -24.12 -6.86 14.99
C VAL A 228 -24.00 -5.40 15.42
N ILE A 229 -25.02 -4.84 16.05
CA ILE A 229 -25.00 -3.46 16.59
C ILE A 229 -23.87 -3.25 17.61
N LYS A 230 -23.56 -4.26 18.43
CA LYS A 230 -22.45 -4.19 19.42
C LYS A 230 -21.08 -4.50 18.78
N PHE A 231 -21.07 -5.35 17.76
CA PHE A 231 -19.86 -5.73 17.04
C PHE A 231 -19.21 -4.53 16.32
N ILE A 232 -20.02 -3.71 15.65
CA ILE A 232 -19.50 -2.59 14.85
C ILE A 232 -18.62 -1.63 15.67
N PRO A 233 -19.06 -1.10 16.84
CA PRO A 233 -18.18 -0.26 17.68
C PRO A 233 -16.97 -1.02 18.22
N ALA A 234 -17.11 -2.31 18.54
CA ALA A 234 -16.01 -3.13 19.03
C ALA A 234 -14.95 -3.37 17.94
N LEU A 235 -15.39 -3.54 16.70
CA LEU A 235 -14.49 -3.63 15.55
C LEU A 235 -13.76 -2.31 15.29
N ILE A 236 -14.48 -1.19 15.31
CA ILE A 236 -13.88 0.15 15.18
C ILE A 236 -12.82 0.37 16.28
N ASP A 237 -13.11 -0.01 17.53
CA ASP A 237 -12.13 0.06 18.62
C ASP A 237 -10.92 -0.82 18.35
N ALA A 238 -11.11 -2.03 17.82
CA ALA A 238 -10.02 -2.93 17.47
C ALA A 238 -9.11 -2.34 16.38
N VAL A 239 -9.69 -1.77 15.32
CA VAL A 239 -8.95 -1.10 14.22
C VAL A 239 -8.21 0.14 14.72
N LYS A 240 -8.88 1.01 15.49
CA LYS A 240 -8.26 2.21 16.08
C LYS A 240 -7.03 1.89 16.94
N ASN A 241 -7.06 0.76 17.62
CA ASN A 241 -6.03 0.32 18.55
C ASN A 241 -5.16 -0.82 18.00
N ASP A 242 -5.26 -1.14 16.70
CA ASP A 242 -4.32 -2.04 16.03
C ASP A 242 -2.96 -1.34 15.94
N ASN A 243 -1.91 -1.98 16.45
CA ASN A 243 -0.56 -1.41 16.46
C ASN A 243 -0.06 -1.03 15.05
N ARG A 244 -0.52 -1.72 14.01
CA ARG A 244 -0.18 -1.47 12.61
C ARG A 244 -0.93 -0.25 12.02
N LEU A 245 -2.14 0.00 12.48
CA LEU A 245 -3.07 0.99 11.92
C LEU A 245 -3.22 2.24 12.78
N THR A 246 -2.84 2.18 14.07
CA THR A 246 -3.05 3.28 15.03
C THR A 246 -2.48 4.62 14.56
N PHE A 247 -1.30 4.60 13.91
CA PHE A 247 -0.69 5.81 13.35
C PHE A 247 -1.56 6.40 12.24
N LEU A 248 -1.93 5.59 11.23
CA LEU A 248 -2.76 6.02 10.12
C LEU A 248 -4.14 6.48 10.60
N TRP A 249 -4.73 5.74 11.54
CA TRP A 249 -6.02 6.10 12.11
C TRP A 249 -5.98 7.47 12.78
N LYS A 250 -5.02 7.73 13.67
CA LYS A 250 -4.85 9.03 14.35
C LYS A 250 -4.63 10.17 13.36
N PHE A 251 -3.84 9.92 12.31
CA PHE A 251 -3.60 10.89 11.26
C PHE A 251 -4.89 11.27 10.55
N TYR A 252 -5.62 10.28 10.02
CA TYR A 252 -6.87 10.53 9.29
C TYR A 252 -8.00 11.00 10.20
N GLU A 253 -8.10 10.54 11.44
CA GLU A 253 -9.09 11.02 12.41
C GLU A 253 -8.97 12.52 12.65
N LYS A 254 -7.75 13.06 12.63
CA LYS A 254 -7.53 14.52 12.76
C LYS A 254 -7.78 15.28 11.48
N LEU A 255 -7.35 14.77 10.34
CA LEU A 255 -7.60 15.39 9.03
C LEU A 255 -9.08 15.38 8.68
N LEU A 256 -9.80 14.34 9.04
CA LEU A 256 -11.20 14.08 8.69
C LEU A 256 -12.11 14.08 9.93
N GLU A 257 -11.78 14.88 10.95
CA GLU A 257 -12.48 14.89 12.25
C GLU A 257 -14.00 15.11 12.11
N LYS A 258 -14.38 16.01 11.21
CA LYS A 258 -15.79 16.30 10.94
C LYS A 258 -16.52 15.10 10.34
N GLU A 259 -15.92 14.46 9.36
CA GLU A 259 -16.47 13.30 8.68
C GLU A 259 -16.60 12.10 9.62
N PHE A 260 -15.60 11.86 10.46
CA PHE A 260 -15.66 10.79 11.46
C PHE A 260 -16.77 11.02 12.49
N LYS A 261 -16.94 12.27 12.99
CA LYS A 261 -18.03 12.62 13.88
C LYS A 261 -19.41 12.44 13.22
N GLU A 262 -19.56 12.89 11.97
CA GLU A 262 -20.80 12.69 11.21
C GLU A 262 -21.13 11.20 11.00
N ILE A 263 -20.13 10.35 10.79
CA ILE A 263 -20.32 8.90 10.65
C ILE A 263 -20.78 8.30 12.00
N GLU A 264 -20.14 8.68 13.10
CA GLU A 264 -20.47 8.20 14.44
C GLU A 264 -21.90 8.65 14.87
N GLU A 265 -22.26 9.90 14.61
CA GLU A 265 -23.60 10.44 14.86
C GLU A 265 -24.65 9.68 14.06
N LYS A 266 -24.41 9.47 12.75
CA LYS A 266 -25.32 8.72 11.89
C LYS A 266 -25.44 7.25 12.31
N PHE A 267 -24.35 6.62 12.74
CA PHE A 267 -24.41 5.27 13.26
C PHE A 267 -25.35 5.21 14.49
N ASN A 268 -25.22 6.18 15.39
CA ASN A 268 -26.00 6.20 16.64
C ASN A 268 -27.47 6.60 16.43
N THR A 269 -27.78 7.42 15.44
CA THR A 269 -29.13 7.98 15.22
C THR A 269 -29.95 7.27 14.14
N GLU A 270 -29.30 6.77 13.09
CA GLU A 270 -30.02 6.24 11.93
C GLU A 270 -29.68 4.78 11.63
N ILE A 271 -28.38 4.43 11.65
CA ILE A 271 -27.92 3.12 11.16
C ILE A 271 -28.33 2.00 12.10
N LYS A 272 -28.28 2.21 13.42
CA LYS A 272 -28.71 1.22 14.42
C LYS A 272 -30.14 0.74 14.22
N ASP A 273 -31.04 1.64 13.87
CA ASP A 273 -32.44 1.27 13.65
C ASP A 273 -32.61 0.52 12.32
N LYS A 274 -31.91 0.95 11.28
CA LYS A 274 -31.90 0.26 9.99
C LYS A 274 -31.31 -1.15 10.06
N ILE A 275 -30.30 -1.38 10.92
CA ILE A 275 -29.71 -2.71 11.16
C ILE A 275 -30.77 -3.72 11.64
N LYS A 276 -31.77 -3.28 12.40
CA LYS A 276 -32.85 -4.16 12.88
C LYS A 276 -33.70 -4.78 11.76
N ASP A 277 -33.75 -4.08 10.63
CA ASP A 277 -34.51 -4.52 9.45
C ASP A 277 -33.66 -5.35 8.47
N CYS A 278 -32.37 -5.52 8.77
CA CYS A 278 -31.43 -6.29 7.97
C CYS A 278 -31.35 -7.75 8.45
N THR A 279 -31.00 -8.65 7.53
CA THR A 279 -30.51 -9.99 7.86
C THR A 279 -29.03 -10.07 7.48
N PHE A 280 -28.19 -10.48 8.41
CA PHE A 280 -26.76 -10.68 8.23
C PHE A 280 -26.46 -12.16 8.21
N THR A 281 -25.91 -12.64 7.11
CA THR A 281 -25.58 -14.06 6.93
C THR A 281 -24.14 -14.23 6.53
N GLU A 282 -23.57 -15.37 6.92
CA GLU A 282 -22.29 -15.85 6.43
C GLU A 282 -22.49 -17.28 5.92
N THR A 283 -21.97 -17.56 4.73
CA THR A 283 -21.89 -18.90 4.15
C THR A 283 -20.44 -19.29 4.04
N LEU A 284 -20.04 -20.35 4.74
CA LEU A 284 -18.68 -20.82 4.82
C LEU A 284 -18.58 -22.22 4.23
N SER A 285 -17.82 -22.41 3.17
CA SER A 285 -17.49 -23.70 2.59
C SER A 285 -16.11 -24.15 3.03
N ILE A 286 -16.01 -25.41 3.45
CA ILE A 286 -14.79 -26.00 4.02
C ILE A 286 -14.28 -27.11 3.08
N THR A 287 -12.98 -27.10 2.82
CA THR A 287 -12.28 -28.18 2.12
C THR A 287 -11.01 -28.51 2.86
N ASN A 288 -10.76 -29.79 3.13
CA ASN A 288 -9.57 -30.24 3.89
C ASN A 288 -9.38 -29.53 5.25
N SER A 289 -10.48 -29.26 5.96
CA SER A 289 -10.50 -28.51 7.23
C SER A 289 -10.03 -27.05 7.14
N LEU A 290 -10.04 -26.46 5.95
CA LEU A 290 -9.73 -25.05 5.69
C LEU A 290 -10.89 -24.41 4.94
N VAL A 291 -10.97 -23.07 5.00
CA VAL A 291 -11.99 -22.29 4.31
C VAL A 291 -11.73 -22.30 2.81
N ALA A 292 -12.65 -22.85 2.02
CA ALA A 292 -12.58 -22.76 0.56
C ALA A 292 -13.27 -21.50 0.03
N GLN A 293 -14.38 -21.12 0.67
CA GLN A 293 -15.12 -19.90 0.36
C GLN A 293 -15.75 -19.33 1.63
N ASP A 294 -15.72 -18.03 1.78
CA ASP A 294 -16.31 -17.29 2.88
C ASP A 294 -17.10 -16.11 2.32
N GLN A 295 -18.43 -16.22 2.36
CA GLN A 295 -19.34 -15.23 1.79
C GLN A 295 -20.16 -14.58 2.89
N TYR A 296 -20.11 -13.27 3.00
CA TYR A 296 -20.96 -12.46 3.86
C TYR A 296 -22.01 -11.74 3.03
N THR A 297 -23.27 -11.80 3.47
CA THR A 297 -24.37 -11.14 2.79
C THR A 297 -25.23 -10.36 3.78
N VAL A 298 -25.59 -9.14 3.39
CA VAL A 298 -26.58 -8.33 4.10
C VAL A 298 -27.81 -8.19 3.22
N THR A 299 -28.97 -8.59 3.75
CA THR A 299 -30.24 -8.46 3.03
C THR A 299 -31.19 -7.52 3.75
N VAL A 300 -31.99 -6.77 2.98
CA VAL A 300 -33.10 -5.94 3.48
C VAL A 300 -34.36 -6.37 2.74
N SER A 301 -35.40 -6.75 3.49
CA SER A 301 -36.67 -7.26 2.91
C SER A 301 -36.46 -8.41 1.91
N GLY A 302 -35.46 -9.27 2.19
CA GLY A 302 -35.13 -10.43 1.35
C GLY A 302 -34.30 -10.11 0.10
N LYS A 303 -33.89 -8.86 -0.10
CA LYS A 303 -33.02 -8.43 -1.21
C LYS A 303 -31.60 -8.21 -0.72
N GLU A 304 -30.62 -8.75 -1.43
CA GLU A 304 -29.20 -8.55 -1.12
C GLU A 304 -28.77 -7.11 -1.42
N ILE A 305 -28.18 -6.47 -0.43
CA ILE A 305 -27.69 -5.08 -0.54
C ILE A 305 -26.17 -4.95 -0.40
N VAL A 306 -25.54 -5.89 0.29
CA VAL A 306 -24.08 -5.97 0.41
C VAL A 306 -23.69 -7.44 0.33
N THR A 307 -22.71 -7.73 -0.49
CA THR A 307 -22.07 -9.04 -0.57
C THR A 307 -20.57 -8.88 -0.51
N PHE A 308 -19.91 -9.67 0.30
CA PHE A 308 -18.47 -9.86 0.31
C PHE A 308 -18.19 -11.35 0.14
N ASP A 309 -17.29 -11.69 -0.77
CA ASP A 309 -16.91 -13.08 -1.05
C ASP A 309 -15.38 -13.19 -1.09
N CYS A 310 -14.83 -14.21 -0.45
CA CYS A 310 -13.44 -14.58 -0.47
C CYS A 310 -13.33 -16.07 -0.82
N GLY A 311 -12.66 -16.40 -1.90
CA GLY A 311 -12.39 -17.76 -2.35
C GLY A 311 -10.90 -18.08 -2.32
N ILE A 312 -10.54 -19.26 -1.79
CA ILE A 312 -9.16 -19.76 -1.75
C ILE A 312 -9.20 -21.23 -2.14
N LYS A 313 -8.75 -21.55 -3.35
CA LYS A 313 -8.79 -22.94 -3.82
C LYS A 313 -7.61 -23.78 -3.32
N ASN A 314 -6.44 -23.18 -3.18
CA ASN A 314 -5.22 -23.88 -2.86
C ASN A 314 -4.41 -23.19 -1.76
N TYR A 315 -4.43 -23.72 -0.54
CA TYR A 315 -3.69 -23.17 0.59
C TYR A 315 -2.17 -23.47 0.58
N GLU A 316 -1.72 -24.43 -0.21
CA GLU A 316 -0.28 -24.68 -0.38
C GLU A 316 0.33 -23.65 -1.36
N ASN A 317 -0.49 -23.14 -2.26
CA ASN A 317 -0.19 -22.02 -3.14
C ASN A 317 -1.41 -21.08 -3.21
N PRO A 318 -1.67 -20.25 -2.18
CA PRO A 318 -2.89 -19.47 -2.08
C PRO A 318 -2.99 -18.32 -3.10
N ILE A 319 -1.91 -18.01 -3.81
CA ILE A 319 -1.93 -17.07 -4.93
C ILE A 319 -2.63 -17.66 -6.15
N ASP A 320 -2.67 -19.00 -6.24
CA ASP A 320 -3.37 -19.70 -7.28
C ASP A 320 -4.87 -19.68 -7.03
N GLU A 321 -5.61 -18.93 -7.87
CA GLU A 321 -7.06 -18.74 -7.80
C GLU A 321 -7.57 -18.15 -6.45
N LEU A 322 -6.86 -17.15 -5.91
CA LEU A 322 -7.39 -16.33 -4.82
C LEU A 322 -8.36 -15.29 -5.40
N THR A 323 -9.55 -15.21 -4.84
CA THR A 323 -10.57 -14.24 -5.25
C THR A 323 -11.09 -13.46 -4.05
N TYR A 324 -11.26 -12.16 -4.23
CA TYR A 324 -12.02 -11.30 -3.33
C TYR A 324 -13.01 -10.48 -4.15
N SER A 325 -14.25 -10.47 -3.75
CA SER A 325 -15.24 -9.58 -4.34
C SER A 325 -16.06 -8.86 -3.27
N PHE A 326 -16.42 -7.64 -3.57
CA PHE A 326 -17.27 -6.81 -2.73
C PHE A 326 -18.27 -6.08 -3.62
N THR A 327 -19.55 -6.16 -3.28
CA THR A 327 -20.61 -5.54 -4.06
C THR A 327 -21.61 -4.84 -3.14
N ILE A 328 -22.03 -3.65 -3.53
CA ILE A 328 -23.16 -2.93 -2.93
C ILE A 328 -24.22 -2.73 -4.01
N THR A 329 -25.47 -3.05 -3.69
CA THR A 329 -26.64 -2.84 -4.55
C THR A 329 -27.60 -1.82 -3.94
N ASP A 330 -28.42 -1.20 -4.77
CA ASP A 330 -29.50 -0.33 -4.29
C ASP A 330 -30.69 -1.22 -3.85
N PRO A 331 -31.21 -1.09 -2.63
CA PRO A 331 -32.37 -1.87 -2.18
C PRO A 331 -33.65 -1.60 -3.00
N GLU A 332 -33.76 -0.45 -3.66
CA GLU A 332 -34.91 -0.12 -4.53
C GLU A 332 -34.76 -0.73 -5.93
N THR A 333 -33.52 -0.93 -6.38
CA THR A 333 -33.19 -1.53 -7.67
C THR A 333 -32.11 -2.61 -7.50
N PRO A 334 -32.44 -3.76 -6.90
CA PRO A 334 -31.45 -4.77 -6.48
C PRO A 334 -30.69 -5.43 -7.61
N ASP A 335 -31.17 -5.33 -8.84
CA ASP A 335 -30.48 -5.85 -10.03
C ASP A 335 -29.39 -4.88 -10.55
N ALA A 336 -29.24 -3.72 -9.89
CA ALA A 336 -28.25 -2.72 -10.26
C ALA A 336 -27.18 -2.57 -9.17
N ASN A 337 -25.99 -3.04 -9.45
CA ASN A 337 -24.84 -2.81 -8.58
C ASN A 337 -24.46 -1.34 -8.60
N ILE A 338 -24.32 -0.73 -7.42
CA ILE A 338 -23.87 0.67 -7.29
C ILE A 338 -22.36 0.73 -7.26
N VAL A 339 -21.74 -0.23 -6.54
CA VAL A 339 -20.28 -0.37 -6.42
C VAL A 339 -19.95 -1.85 -6.45
N SER A 340 -18.96 -2.23 -7.21
CA SER A 340 -18.34 -3.55 -7.12
C SER A 340 -16.83 -3.40 -7.18
N CYS A 341 -16.13 -4.20 -6.39
CA CYS A 341 -14.70 -4.31 -6.41
C CYS A 341 -14.36 -5.80 -6.50
N MET A 342 -13.50 -6.17 -7.40
CA MET A 342 -13.06 -7.55 -7.58
C MET A 342 -11.54 -7.59 -7.68
N PHE A 343 -10.95 -8.43 -6.86
CA PHE A 343 -9.52 -8.78 -6.92
C PHE A 343 -9.41 -10.27 -7.21
N THR A 344 -8.54 -10.63 -8.13
CA THR A 344 -8.16 -12.03 -8.40
C THR A 344 -6.66 -12.15 -8.50
N SER A 345 -6.13 -13.31 -8.12
CA SER A 345 -4.75 -13.67 -8.43
C SER A 345 -4.68 -15.09 -8.95
N GLU A 346 -3.75 -15.31 -9.85
CA GLU A 346 -3.45 -16.60 -10.47
C GLU A 346 -1.94 -16.79 -10.52
N GLY A 347 -1.49 -18.03 -10.45
CA GLY A 347 -0.10 -18.34 -10.66
C GLY A 347 0.50 -19.30 -9.63
N SER A 348 1.80 -19.35 -9.57
CA SER A 348 2.51 -20.27 -8.68
C SER A 348 3.70 -19.61 -8.01
N VAL A 349 3.94 -20.01 -6.76
CA VAL A 349 5.11 -19.58 -5.98
C VAL A 349 5.78 -20.80 -5.37
N THR A 350 7.03 -21.01 -5.73
CA THR A 350 7.92 -22.04 -5.17
C THR A 350 9.06 -21.38 -4.41
N ASP A 351 10.07 -22.13 -4.03
CA ASP A 351 11.26 -21.58 -3.37
C ASP A 351 12.18 -20.81 -4.34
N THR A 352 12.07 -21.08 -5.64
CA THR A 352 12.93 -20.51 -6.68
C THR A 352 12.18 -19.77 -7.79
N VAL A 353 10.90 -20.06 -7.99
CA VAL A 353 10.08 -19.45 -9.06
C VAL A 353 8.87 -18.80 -8.45
N ALA A 354 8.61 -17.57 -8.85
CA ALA A 354 7.33 -16.90 -8.72
C ALA A 354 6.83 -16.52 -10.11
N ASP A 355 5.60 -16.91 -10.42
CA ASP A 355 4.87 -16.53 -11.62
C ASP A 355 3.46 -16.17 -11.19
N VAL A 356 3.18 -14.88 -11.05
CA VAL A 356 1.99 -14.36 -10.41
C VAL A 356 1.35 -13.30 -11.29
N ASN A 357 0.07 -13.49 -11.59
CA ASN A 357 -0.77 -12.48 -12.20
C ASN A 357 -1.85 -12.07 -11.21
N CYS A 358 -2.16 -10.79 -11.14
CA CYS A 358 -3.25 -10.28 -10.32
C CYS A 358 -4.08 -9.26 -11.10
N SER A 359 -5.36 -9.16 -10.78
CA SER A 359 -6.22 -8.13 -11.30
C SER A 359 -7.03 -7.48 -10.18
N LEU A 360 -7.27 -6.18 -10.33
CA LEU A 360 -8.14 -5.41 -9.47
C LEU A 360 -9.05 -4.54 -10.33
N ALA A 361 -10.35 -4.82 -10.30
CA ALA A 361 -11.35 -4.06 -11.02
C ALA A 361 -12.30 -3.37 -10.02
N ILE A 362 -12.56 -2.07 -10.24
CA ILE A 362 -13.52 -1.29 -9.47
C ILE A 362 -14.58 -0.77 -10.44
N PHE A 363 -15.81 -1.13 -10.15
CA PHE A 363 -16.99 -0.72 -10.91
C PHE A 363 -17.81 0.25 -10.07
N PHE A 364 -18.33 1.29 -10.72
CA PHE A 364 -19.20 2.26 -10.09
C PHE A 364 -20.28 2.71 -11.06
N THR A 365 -21.51 2.85 -10.57
CA THR A 365 -22.59 3.52 -11.29
C THR A 365 -23.39 4.41 -10.36
N ASP A 366 -23.75 5.57 -10.84
CA ASP A 366 -24.71 6.49 -10.18
C ASP A 366 -26.15 6.32 -10.72
N ASN A 367 -26.30 5.54 -11.78
CA ASN A 367 -27.60 5.26 -12.41
C ASN A 367 -27.79 3.73 -12.58
N PRO A 368 -28.75 3.14 -11.84
CA PRO A 368 -29.01 1.70 -11.89
C PRO A 368 -29.43 1.17 -13.28
N ASN A 369 -29.88 2.05 -14.17
CA ASN A 369 -30.29 1.65 -15.53
C ASN A 369 -29.12 1.67 -16.54
N THR A 370 -27.90 1.94 -16.11
CA THR A 370 -26.72 1.94 -17.00
C THR A 370 -25.86 0.72 -16.71
N PRO A 371 -25.24 0.11 -17.75
CA PRO A 371 -24.29 -0.98 -17.55
C PRO A 371 -23.19 -0.58 -16.59
N LEU A 372 -22.82 -1.49 -15.69
CA LEU A 372 -21.71 -1.33 -14.78
C LEU A 372 -20.41 -1.46 -15.61
N LEU A 373 -19.70 -0.35 -15.78
CA LEU A 373 -18.41 -0.31 -16.46
C LEU A 373 -17.30 -0.10 -15.44
N PRO A 374 -16.13 -0.72 -15.62
CA PRO A 374 -15.01 -0.45 -14.74
C PRO A 374 -14.64 1.03 -14.81
N VAL A 375 -14.52 1.66 -13.65
CA VAL A 375 -13.96 3.01 -13.51
C VAL A 375 -12.47 2.95 -13.24
N PHE A 376 -12.00 1.80 -12.77
CA PHE A 376 -10.61 1.47 -12.58
C PHE A 376 -10.43 -0.03 -12.85
N ASP A 377 -9.44 -0.36 -13.65
CA ASP A 377 -9.02 -1.73 -13.92
C ASP A 377 -7.49 -1.78 -13.92
N MET A 378 -6.92 -2.75 -13.22
CA MET A 378 -5.48 -2.92 -13.10
C MET A 378 -5.13 -4.40 -13.18
N HIS A 379 -4.18 -4.73 -14.05
CA HIS A 379 -3.56 -6.05 -14.14
C HIS A 379 -2.09 -5.92 -13.79
N GLY A 380 -1.62 -6.76 -12.88
CA GLY A 380 -0.23 -6.86 -12.49
C GLY A 380 0.33 -8.24 -12.82
N ALA A 381 1.57 -8.29 -13.28
CA ALA A 381 2.31 -9.52 -13.52
C ALA A 381 3.67 -9.44 -12.83
N PHE A 382 4.07 -10.50 -12.17
CA PHE A 382 5.40 -10.65 -11.58
C PHE A 382 5.93 -12.04 -11.90
N TYR A 383 7.07 -12.08 -12.58
CA TYR A 383 7.82 -13.30 -12.86
C TYR A 383 9.23 -13.17 -12.34
N ALA A 384 9.70 -14.17 -11.59
CA ALA A 384 11.08 -14.29 -11.16
C ALA A 384 11.46 -15.77 -11.03
N ASP A 385 12.59 -16.17 -11.62
CA ASP A 385 13.13 -17.53 -11.56
C ASP A 385 14.60 -17.49 -11.12
N THR A 386 14.83 -17.64 -9.83
CA THR A 386 16.18 -17.56 -9.24
C THR A 386 17.07 -18.78 -9.56
N ALA A 387 16.55 -19.80 -10.25
CA ALA A 387 17.33 -20.97 -10.68
C ALA A 387 17.89 -20.80 -12.12
N LYS A 388 17.36 -19.88 -12.90
CA LYS A 388 17.90 -19.51 -14.22
C LYS A 388 18.94 -18.41 -14.08
N GLN A 389 19.76 -18.20 -15.13
CA GLN A 389 20.84 -17.20 -15.12
C GLN A 389 20.45 -15.92 -15.89
N ASP A 390 19.69 -16.02 -16.97
CA ASP A 390 19.35 -14.90 -17.85
C ASP A 390 17.84 -14.82 -18.10
N ASP A 391 17.33 -13.64 -18.44
CA ASP A 391 15.93 -13.36 -18.79
C ASP A 391 14.93 -13.98 -17.81
N ASN A 392 15.25 -13.89 -16.52
CA ASN A 392 14.54 -14.61 -15.47
C ASN A 392 13.74 -13.69 -14.55
N PHE A 393 13.57 -12.43 -14.92
CA PHE A 393 12.78 -11.45 -14.17
C PHE A 393 11.94 -10.58 -15.11
N GLN A 394 10.67 -10.44 -14.76
CA GLN A 394 9.74 -9.52 -15.39
C GLN A 394 8.76 -9.00 -14.34
N ILE A 395 8.47 -7.72 -14.39
CA ILE A 395 7.33 -7.11 -13.71
C ILE A 395 6.54 -6.26 -14.70
N GLY A 396 5.23 -6.36 -14.67
CA GLY A 396 4.34 -5.62 -15.56
C GLY A 396 3.13 -5.10 -14.81
N MET A 397 2.58 -4.00 -15.29
CA MET A 397 1.33 -3.43 -14.80
C MET A 397 0.61 -2.75 -15.95
N ASP A 398 -0.63 -3.14 -16.19
CA ASP A 398 -1.56 -2.46 -17.07
C ASP A 398 -2.69 -1.86 -16.22
N MET A 399 -3.02 -0.61 -16.47
CA MET A 399 -4.04 0.12 -15.73
C MET A 399 -4.93 0.90 -16.68
N SER A 400 -6.24 0.79 -16.50
CA SER A 400 -7.23 1.60 -17.21
C SER A 400 -8.06 2.41 -16.21
N ILE A 401 -8.13 3.72 -16.45
CA ILE A 401 -8.94 4.65 -15.67
C ILE A 401 -9.98 5.26 -16.59
N THR A 402 -11.24 4.97 -16.33
CA THR A 402 -12.35 5.58 -17.08
C THR A 402 -12.91 6.75 -16.25
N PRO A 403 -12.76 8.01 -16.71
CA PRO A 403 -13.33 9.18 -16.02
C PRO A 403 -14.84 9.03 -15.88
N SER A 404 -15.39 9.53 -14.78
CA SER A 404 -16.83 9.57 -14.57
C SER A 404 -17.55 10.17 -15.81
N ARG A 405 -18.66 9.56 -16.23
CA ARG A 405 -19.46 9.97 -17.40
C ARG A 405 -19.88 11.44 -17.44
N ASN A 406 -19.73 12.16 -16.33
CA ASN A 406 -20.00 13.60 -16.23
C ASN A 406 -18.79 14.47 -16.58
N SER A 407 -17.61 13.91 -16.83
CA SER A 407 -16.48 14.68 -17.34
C SER A 407 -16.64 14.88 -18.86
N LYS A 408 -16.37 16.08 -19.34
CA LYS A 408 -16.42 16.40 -20.78
C LYS A 408 -15.36 15.66 -21.59
N THR A 409 -14.43 14.96 -20.94
CA THR A 409 -13.41 14.09 -21.52
C THR A 409 -13.93 12.66 -21.49
N ASN A 410 -14.42 12.18 -22.61
CA ASN A 410 -15.09 10.88 -22.76
C ASN A 410 -14.13 9.69 -23.02
N GLY A 411 -12.85 9.79 -22.70
CA GLY A 411 -11.86 8.74 -23.00
C GLY A 411 -11.31 8.05 -21.77
N ALA A 412 -11.13 6.74 -21.84
CA ALA A 412 -10.31 6.02 -20.86
C ALA A 412 -8.84 6.46 -21.02
N ILE A 413 -8.13 6.50 -19.89
CA ILE A 413 -6.67 6.62 -19.87
C ILE A 413 -6.14 5.23 -19.59
N GLU A 414 -5.39 4.69 -20.53
CA GLU A 414 -4.71 3.41 -20.38
C GLU A 414 -3.22 3.65 -20.13
N VAL A 415 -2.68 3.03 -19.11
CA VAL A 415 -1.26 3.10 -18.77
C VAL A 415 -0.73 1.67 -18.68
N SER A 416 0.33 1.39 -19.41
CA SER A 416 1.05 0.12 -19.38
C SER A 416 2.48 0.38 -18.94
N MET A 417 3.00 -0.44 -18.03
CA MET A 417 4.38 -0.38 -17.57
C MET A 417 4.95 -1.79 -17.52
N GLN A 418 6.18 -1.95 -17.97
CA GLN A 418 6.90 -3.22 -17.93
C GLN A 418 8.38 -2.97 -17.61
N ALA A 419 8.96 -3.81 -16.76
CA ALA A 419 10.40 -3.88 -16.56
C ALA A 419 10.86 -5.33 -16.78
N LEU A 420 11.97 -5.47 -17.52
CA LEU A 420 12.58 -6.74 -17.87
C LEU A 420 14.03 -6.77 -17.37
N GLY A 421 14.51 -7.96 -17.02
CA GLY A 421 15.88 -8.11 -16.56
C GLY A 421 16.17 -9.48 -15.95
N SER A 422 17.05 -9.48 -14.97
CA SER A 422 17.47 -10.71 -14.30
C SER A 422 17.40 -10.60 -12.77
N VAL A 423 17.20 -11.75 -12.12
CA VAL A 423 17.24 -11.89 -10.65
C VAL A 423 18.31 -12.89 -10.24
N VAL A 424 19.08 -12.51 -9.23
CA VAL A 424 20.11 -13.38 -8.62
C VAL A 424 19.86 -13.46 -7.12
N LYS A 425 19.77 -14.69 -6.59
CA LYS A 425 19.57 -14.94 -5.17
C LYS A 425 20.83 -15.53 -4.52
N ALA A 426 21.30 -14.89 -3.47
CA ALA A 426 22.33 -15.38 -2.57
C ALA A 426 21.73 -15.61 -1.16
N PRO A 427 22.41 -16.27 -0.23
CA PRO A 427 21.86 -16.58 1.10
C PRO A 427 21.35 -15.36 1.89
N ASP A 428 22.04 -14.24 1.76
CA ASP A 428 21.75 -13.00 2.50
C ASP A 428 21.30 -11.84 1.61
N MET A 429 21.11 -12.08 0.30
CA MET A 429 20.88 -11.01 -0.66
C MET A 429 20.09 -11.48 -1.87
N ILE A 430 19.21 -10.61 -2.36
CA ILE A 430 18.54 -10.78 -3.66
C ILE A 430 18.80 -9.53 -4.48
N THR A 431 19.25 -9.71 -5.72
CA THR A 431 19.53 -8.62 -6.66
C THR A 431 18.65 -8.78 -7.89
N TYR A 432 17.87 -7.76 -8.19
CA TYR A 432 17.17 -7.58 -9.47
C TYR A 432 17.95 -6.60 -10.31
N ASN A 433 18.39 -7.02 -11.49
CA ASN A 433 18.95 -6.13 -12.50
C ASN A 433 17.86 -5.85 -13.53
N ILE A 434 17.67 -4.60 -13.89
CA ILE A 434 16.64 -4.14 -14.80
C ILE A 434 17.31 -3.52 -16.02
N ASP A 435 17.14 -4.16 -17.17
CA ASP A 435 17.80 -3.79 -18.42
C ASP A 435 16.92 -2.86 -19.26
N THR A 436 15.59 -3.00 -19.14
CA THR A 436 14.63 -2.22 -19.91
C THR A 436 13.41 -1.88 -19.09
N ILE A 437 12.96 -0.63 -19.19
CA ILE A 437 11.66 -0.18 -18.70
C ILE A 437 10.87 0.35 -19.89
N SER A 438 9.66 -0.17 -20.09
CA SER A 438 8.74 0.32 -21.11
C SER A 438 7.52 0.90 -20.44
N MET A 439 7.06 2.06 -20.90
CA MET A 439 5.83 2.71 -20.47
C MET A 439 5.02 3.09 -21.70
N ALA A 440 3.73 2.85 -21.67
CA ALA A 440 2.81 3.36 -22.67
C ALA A 440 1.63 4.04 -21.97
N MET A 441 1.18 5.16 -22.54
CA MET A 441 -0.03 5.85 -22.15
C MET A 441 -0.89 6.07 -23.38
N ASP A 442 -2.14 5.65 -23.33
CA ASP A 442 -3.11 5.89 -24.38
C ASP A 442 -4.25 6.75 -23.82
N GLU A 443 -4.40 7.93 -24.38
CA GLU A 443 -5.49 8.85 -24.07
C GLU A 443 -6.38 8.98 -25.31
N ALA A 444 -7.67 8.70 -25.19
CA ALA A 444 -8.60 8.65 -26.29
C ALA A 444 -8.60 9.92 -27.19
N GLU A 445 -8.26 11.09 -26.64
CA GLU A 445 -8.20 12.36 -27.39
C GLU A 445 -6.81 12.69 -27.93
N LYS A 446 -5.74 12.20 -27.30
CA LYS A 446 -4.35 12.54 -27.63
C LYS A 446 -3.60 11.40 -28.34
N GLY A 447 -4.15 10.19 -28.31
CA GLY A 447 -3.55 9.00 -28.88
C GLY A 447 -2.50 8.33 -27.98
N LYS A 448 -1.84 7.34 -28.54
CA LYS A 448 -0.89 6.51 -27.81
C LYS A 448 0.51 7.12 -27.81
N HIS A 449 1.09 7.22 -26.62
CA HIS A 449 2.47 7.60 -26.37
C HIS A 449 3.21 6.41 -25.78
N THR A 450 4.41 6.11 -26.27
CA THR A 450 5.27 5.07 -25.72
C THR A 450 6.63 5.64 -25.37
N LEU A 451 7.15 5.25 -24.21
CA LEU A 451 8.49 5.55 -23.75
C LEU A 451 9.18 4.22 -23.42
N LYS A 452 10.28 3.96 -24.08
CA LYS A 452 11.15 2.83 -23.78
C LYS A 452 12.48 3.36 -23.28
N LEU A 453 12.91 2.90 -22.12
CA LEU A 453 14.15 3.26 -21.49
C LEU A 453 15.08 2.06 -21.47
N GLY A 454 16.26 2.18 -22.08
CA GLY A 454 17.38 1.30 -21.78
C GLY A 454 17.97 1.72 -20.45
N THR A 455 18.22 0.79 -19.55
CA THR A 455 18.70 1.08 -18.21
C THR A 455 19.81 0.14 -17.77
N GLU A 456 20.75 0.66 -16.99
CA GLU A 456 21.57 -0.14 -16.09
C GLU A 456 21.00 0.14 -14.69
N ALA A 457 20.03 -0.67 -14.25
CA ALA A 457 19.42 -0.48 -12.96
C ALA A 457 19.50 -1.75 -12.12
N SER A 458 19.61 -1.60 -10.82
CA SER A 458 19.57 -2.72 -9.88
C SER A 458 18.80 -2.38 -8.64
N VAL A 459 18.09 -3.38 -8.10
CA VAL A 459 17.45 -3.34 -6.79
C VAL A 459 18.01 -4.48 -5.96
N ILE A 460 18.67 -4.16 -4.88
CA ILE A 460 19.34 -5.12 -3.99
C ILE A 460 18.62 -5.12 -2.65
N PHE A 461 18.12 -6.29 -2.23
CA PHE A 461 17.64 -6.54 -0.87
C PHE A 461 18.70 -7.33 -0.10
N SER A 462 19.04 -6.91 1.10
CA SER A 462 20.10 -7.53 1.91
C SER A 462 19.70 -7.66 3.38
N LYS A 463 20.01 -8.80 3.98
CA LYS A 463 19.92 -9.04 5.44
C LYS A 463 20.96 -8.25 6.23
N LYS A 464 21.90 -7.60 5.56
CA LYS A 464 22.97 -6.78 6.15
C LYS A 464 22.84 -5.34 5.71
N ILE A 465 23.33 -4.42 6.51
CA ILE A 465 23.46 -3.02 6.11
C ILE A 465 24.59 -2.94 5.06
N LEU A 466 24.21 -2.58 3.83
CA LEU A 466 25.12 -2.47 2.69
C LEU A 466 26.00 -1.23 2.79
N GLU A 467 25.41 -0.11 3.18
CA GLU A 467 26.09 1.18 3.33
C GLU A 467 25.50 1.88 4.57
N ASP A 468 26.31 2.67 5.29
CA ASP A 468 25.78 3.50 6.38
C ASP A 468 25.44 4.90 5.85
N ILE A 469 24.42 5.51 6.42
CA ILE A 469 23.97 6.86 6.07
C ILE A 469 24.56 7.83 7.09
N VAL A 470 25.44 8.70 6.60
CA VAL A 470 26.14 9.70 7.41
C VAL A 470 25.34 10.98 7.49
N MET A 471 25.19 11.51 8.68
CA MET A 471 24.53 12.79 8.95
C MET A 471 25.57 13.85 9.39
N PRO A 472 25.39 15.13 9.00
CA PRO A 472 26.19 16.23 9.55
C PRO A 472 26.11 16.25 11.08
N LYS A 473 27.20 16.68 11.73
CA LYS A 473 27.27 16.69 13.21
C LYS A 473 26.51 17.85 13.83
N GLU A 474 26.44 18.99 13.13
CA GLU A 474 25.69 20.16 13.61
C GLU A 474 24.20 19.93 13.40
N THR A 475 23.43 20.03 14.48
CA THR A 475 21.98 19.79 14.47
C THR A 475 21.23 21.08 14.76
N VAL A 476 20.18 21.33 13.97
CA VAL A 476 19.27 22.47 14.10
C VAL A 476 17.88 21.95 14.45
N ASN A 477 17.29 22.40 15.54
CA ASN A 477 15.91 22.10 15.87
C ASN A 477 14.98 22.99 15.05
N VAL A 478 14.23 22.38 14.14
CA VAL A 478 13.35 23.07 13.19
C VAL A 478 12.32 23.95 13.90
N LEU A 479 11.76 23.50 15.04
CA LEU A 479 10.70 24.21 15.76
C LEU A 479 11.24 25.38 16.63
N GLU A 480 12.54 25.41 16.92
CA GLU A 480 13.16 26.41 17.77
C GLU A 480 13.99 27.44 16.96
N THR A 481 14.19 27.19 15.68
CA THR A 481 15.02 28.01 14.80
C THR A 481 14.39 29.36 14.51
N LYS A 482 15.12 30.44 14.73
CA LYS A 482 14.66 31.82 14.52
C LYS A 482 14.59 32.16 13.03
N VAL A 483 13.72 33.13 12.69
CA VAL A 483 13.53 33.60 11.32
C VAL A 483 14.86 34.07 10.67
N THR A 484 15.71 34.73 11.42
CA THR A 484 17.04 35.18 10.94
C THR A 484 17.97 34.04 10.60
N GLU A 485 17.92 32.95 11.35
CA GLU A 485 18.71 31.73 11.09
C GLU A 485 18.18 31.02 9.86
N TRP A 486 16.84 30.97 9.66
CA TRP A 486 16.22 30.43 8.45
C TRP A 486 16.62 31.22 7.18
N GLN A 487 16.81 32.52 7.28
CA GLN A 487 17.30 33.32 6.15
C GLN A 487 18.73 32.92 5.75
N THR A 488 19.62 32.75 6.73
CA THR A 488 21.00 32.30 6.49
C THR A 488 21.03 30.88 5.87
N ILE A 489 20.22 29.95 6.40
CA ILE A 489 20.09 28.60 5.85
C ILE A 489 19.58 28.65 4.40
N LYS A 490 18.57 29.48 4.11
CA LYS A 490 18.05 29.65 2.75
C LYS A 490 19.13 30.15 1.78
N GLU A 491 19.97 31.12 2.19
CA GLU A 491 21.07 31.62 1.35
C GLU A 491 22.09 30.53 1.07
N GLU A 492 22.48 29.74 2.07
CA GLU A 492 23.37 28.58 1.92
C GLU A 492 22.78 27.55 0.95
N VAL A 493 21.52 27.14 1.14
CA VAL A 493 20.83 26.19 0.27
C VAL A 493 20.78 26.67 -1.18
N MET A 494 20.45 27.96 -1.42
CA MET A 494 20.38 28.52 -2.77
C MET A 494 21.75 28.57 -3.44
N ALA A 495 22.81 28.88 -2.70
CA ALA A 495 24.17 28.87 -3.22
C ALA A 495 24.64 27.45 -3.60
N ASN A 496 24.37 26.47 -2.76
CA ASN A 496 24.73 25.08 -2.99
C ASN A 496 23.92 24.45 -4.14
N LEU A 497 22.61 24.75 -4.24
CA LEU A 497 21.77 24.31 -5.37
C LEU A 497 22.28 24.89 -6.70
N LYS A 498 22.71 26.16 -6.73
CA LYS A 498 23.30 26.76 -7.91
C LYS A 498 24.64 26.09 -8.29
N ALA A 499 25.48 25.78 -7.30
CA ALA A 499 26.71 25.04 -7.53
C ALA A 499 26.46 23.64 -8.08
N LEU A 500 25.46 22.93 -7.51
CA LEU A 500 25.03 21.61 -7.96
C LEU A 500 24.48 21.64 -9.40
N SER A 501 23.61 22.59 -9.74
CA SER A 501 23.11 22.78 -11.10
C SER A 501 24.25 23.01 -12.10
N THR A 502 25.21 23.83 -11.74
CA THR A 502 26.40 24.08 -12.58
C THR A 502 27.24 22.82 -12.76
N MET A 503 27.46 22.04 -11.69
CA MET A 503 28.21 20.77 -11.72
C MET A 503 27.51 19.71 -12.60
N LEU A 504 26.19 19.62 -12.54
CA LEU A 504 25.38 18.69 -13.34
C LEU A 504 25.16 19.19 -14.78
N ASN A 505 25.59 20.40 -15.14
CA ASN A 505 25.32 21.07 -16.42
C ASN A 505 23.83 21.14 -16.75
N LEU A 506 22.95 21.36 -15.72
CA LEU A 506 21.50 21.51 -15.82
C LEU A 506 21.08 22.97 -15.84
#